data_273ebe0dce006d0323b7f7fb5952f405
#
_entry.id   273ebe0dce006d0323b7f7fb5952f405
#
_cell.length_a   1.000
_cell.length_b   1.000
_cell.length_c   1.000
_cell.angle_alpha   90.00
_cell.angle_beta   90.00
_cell.angle_gamma   90.00
#
_symmetry.space_group_name_H-M   'P 1'
#
loop_
_entity.id
_entity.type
_entity.pdbx_description
1 polymer ?
#
loop_
_entity_poly.entity_id
_entity_poly.type
_entity_poly.pdbx_seq_one_letter_code
_entity_poly.pdbx_strand_id
1 'polypeptide(L)'
;MTPYHVTHGMTGVIVVLPRQELIDEKGNPLTYDRAYYIGENDFYVPRDATGKFKQYSFSGEDLNDWVASMHSFIPSHIVFNGRVAGLTGKDAMKAKVGERVLFIHMQGNRDTRPHLIGGHGDYV
;
A
#
# COMPACT_ATOMS: atom_id res chain seq x y z
N MET A 1 -1.97 -17.90 -7.70
CA MET A 1 -2.69 -17.98 -6.39
C MET A 1 -2.24 -16.92 -5.38
N THR A 2 -0.92 -16.66 -5.24
CA THR A 2 -0.44 -15.66 -4.26
C THR A 2 -1.09 -14.27 -4.40
N PRO A 3 -1.21 -13.66 -5.58
CA PRO A 3 -1.88 -12.37 -5.72
C PRO A 3 -3.34 -12.36 -5.26
N TYR A 4 -4.05 -13.45 -5.45
CA TYR A 4 -5.42 -13.62 -4.96
C TYR A 4 -5.50 -13.57 -3.44
N HIS A 5 -4.57 -14.26 -2.76
CA HIS A 5 -4.51 -14.23 -1.30
C HIS A 5 -4.15 -12.84 -0.77
N VAL A 6 -3.24 -12.13 -1.44
CA VAL A 6 -2.88 -10.74 -1.10
C VAL A 6 -4.12 -9.83 -1.18
N THR A 7 -4.90 -9.93 -2.25
CA THR A 7 -6.15 -9.19 -2.42
C THR A 7 -7.16 -9.47 -1.30
N HIS A 8 -7.17 -10.72 -0.78
CA HIS A 8 -8.03 -11.13 0.34
C HIS A 8 -7.45 -10.84 1.72
N GLY A 9 -6.44 -9.97 1.80
CA GLY A 9 -5.94 -9.45 3.06
C GLY A 9 -4.68 -10.14 3.62
N MET A 10 -4.09 -11.10 2.91
CA MET A 10 -2.81 -11.70 3.30
C MET A 10 -1.64 -10.77 2.94
N THR A 11 -1.66 -9.59 3.51
CA THR A 11 -0.70 -8.52 3.24
C THR A 11 -0.46 -7.71 4.50
N GLY A 12 0.75 -7.20 4.67
CA GLY A 12 1.11 -6.40 5.83
C GLY A 12 2.60 -6.08 5.86
N VAL A 13 3.04 -5.48 6.95
CA VAL A 13 4.43 -5.12 7.18
C VAL A 13 4.92 -5.71 8.49
N ILE A 14 6.13 -6.22 8.46
CA ILE A 14 6.90 -6.56 9.65
C ILE A 14 8.12 -5.64 9.68
N VAL A 15 8.18 -4.78 10.67
CA VAL A 15 9.34 -3.89 10.86
C VAL A 15 10.30 -4.58 11.82
N VAL A 16 11.50 -4.85 11.35
CA VAL A 16 12.59 -5.39 12.18
C VAL A 16 13.54 -4.23 12.49
N LEU A 17 13.49 -3.79 13.73
CA LEU A 17 14.39 -2.75 14.19
C LEU A 17 15.78 -3.33 14.45
N PRO A 18 16.87 -2.65 14.06
CA PRO A 18 18.22 -3.06 14.43
C PRO A 18 18.38 -3.00 15.96
N ARG A 19 19.24 -3.85 16.53
CA ARG A 19 19.53 -3.84 17.98
C ARG A 19 20.20 -2.53 18.42
N GLN A 20 20.93 -1.93 17.52
CA GLN A 20 21.43 -0.58 17.61
C GLN A 20 20.37 0.33 16.99
N GLU A 21 20.33 1.58 17.41
CA GLU A 21 19.39 2.55 16.84
C GLU A 21 19.51 2.65 15.32
N LEU A 22 18.45 3.12 14.64
CA LEU A 22 18.53 3.44 13.23
C LEU A 22 19.65 4.47 13.03
N ILE A 23 20.47 4.28 12.04
CA ILE A 23 21.58 5.17 11.71
C ILE A 23 21.50 5.64 10.25
N ASP A 24 21.99 6.85 9.98
CA ASP A 24 22.16 7.36 8.63
C ASP A 24 23.41 6.74 7.96
N GLU A 25 23.64 7.07 6.69
CA GLU A 25 24.81 6.62 5.93
C GLU A 25 26.17 7.02 6.57
N LYS A 26 26.15 8.03 7.45
CA LYS A 26 27.35 8.54 8.16
C LYS A 26 27.50 7.94 9.55
N GLY A 27 26.59 7.05 9.95
CA GLY A 27 26.60 6.40 11.26
C GLY A 27 25.97 7.23 12.37
N ASN A 28 25.27 8.32 12.08
CA ASN A 28 24.58 9.11 13.10
C ASN A 28 23.20 8.50 13.44
N PRO A 29 22.76 8.54 14.70
CA PRO A 29 21.45 8.06 15.08
C PRO A 29 20.33 8.78 14.32
N LEU A 30 19.41 8.01 13.76
CA LEU A 30 18.20 8.51 13.13
C LEU A 30 17.03 8.35 14.09
N THR A 31 16.50 9.49 14.53
CA THR A 31 15.27 9.55 15.31
C THR A 31 14.14 10.09 14.42
N TYR A 32 12.92 9.72 14.74
CA TYR A 32 11.74 10.25 14.07
C TYR A 32 10.68 10.67 15.08
N ASP A 33 9.93 11.72 14.72
CA ASP A 33 8.83 12.25 15.53
C ASP A 33 7.51 11.57 15.20
N ARG A 34 7.39 11.06 13.97
CA ARG A 34 6.20 10.37 13.46
C ARG A 34 6.60 9.19 12.58
N ALA A 35 5.77 8.15 12.62
CA ALA A 35 5.81 7.06 11.65
C ALA A 35 4.48 6.97 10.93
N TYR A 36 4.51 6.84 9.60
CA TYR A 36 3.34 6.59 8.77
C TYR A 36 3.49 5.29 8.01
N TYR A 37 2.47 4.47 8.11
CA TYR A 37 2.31 3.28 7.29
C TYR A 37 1.48 3.63 6.05
N ILE A 38 2.00 3.25 4.89
CA ILE A 38 1.34 3.43 3.60
C ILE A 38 1.26 2.06 2.94
N GLY A 39 0.08 1.45 3.01
CA GLY A 39 -0.20 0.17 2.37
C GLY A 39 -0.97 0.37 1.08
N GLU A 40 -0.34 0.09 -0.05
CA GLU A 40 -0.97 0.13 -1.36
C GLU A 40 -1.37 -1.28 -1.80
N ASN A 41 -2.61 -1.42 -2.27
CA ASN A 41 -3.13 -2.66 -2.84
C ASN A 41 -3.93 -2.40 -4.11
N ASP A 42 -3.80 -3.33 -5.05
CA ASP A 42 -4.57 -3.39 -6.28
C ASP A 42 -5.72 -4.39 -6.14
N PHE A 43 -6.90 -4.00 -6.62
CA PHE A 43 -8.05 -4.87 -6.72
C PHE A 43 -8.49 -5.05 -8.17
N TYR A 44 -8.92 -6.25 -8.51
CA TYR A 44 -9.36 -6.65 -9.84
C TYR A 44 -10.80 -7.18 -9.76
N VAL A 45 -11.75 -6.26 -9.66
CA VAL A 45 -13.18 -6.60 -9.57
C VAL A 45 -13.79 -6.49 -10.95
N PRO A 46 -14.30 -7.60 -11.52
CA PRO A 46 -14.92 -7.58 -12.85
C PRO A 46 -16.26 -6.85 -12.82
N ARG A 47 -16.68 -6.43 -14.01
CA ARG A 47 -18.02 -5.87 -14.22
C ARG A 47 -18.93 -6.93 -14.85
N ASP A 48 -20.20 -6.84 -14.53
CA ASP A 48 -21.25 -7.61 -15.21
C ASP A 48 -21.60 -7.03 -16.58
N ALA A 49 -22.53 -7.67 -17.28
CA ALA A 49 -22.99 -7.23 -18.59
C ALA A 49 -23.66 -5.84 -18.59
N THR A 50 -24.06 -5.33 -17.43
CA THR A 50 -24.64 -3.98 -17.26
C THR A 50 -23.60 -2.92 -16.91
N GLY A 51 -22.33 -3.33 -16.76
CA GLY A 51 -21.22 -2.46 -16.39
C GLY A 51 -21.06 -2.21 -14.88
N LYS A 52 -21.85 -2.85 -14.04
CA LYS A 52 -21.72 -2.78 -12.57
C LYS A 52 -20.65 -3.76 -12.08
N PHE A 53 -19.99 -3.41 -10.98
CA PHE A 53 -19.08 -4.34 -10.31
C PHE A 53 -19.84 -5.56 -9.81
N LYS A 54 -19.33 -6.75 -10.11
CA LYS A 54 -19.88 -8.01 -9.61
C LYS A 54 -19.79 -8.07 -8.09
N GLN A 55 -20.75 -8.73 -7.48
CA GLN A 55 -20.80 -9.04 -6.06
C GLN A 55 -20.81 -10.55 -5.88
N TYR A 56 -20.20 -11.02 -4.81
CA TYR A 56 -20.04 -12.44 -4.52
C TYR A 56 -20.53 -12.73 -3.10
N SER A 57 -21.10 -13.90 -2.90
CA SER A 57 -21.76 -14.25 -1.63
C SER A 57 -20.78 -14.79 -0.59
N PHE A 58 -19.66 -15.35 -1.04
CA PHE A 58 -18.64 -15.91 -0.14
C PHE A 58 -17.25 -15.84 -0.78
N SER A 59 -16.24 -15.94 0.07
CA SER A 59 -14.84 -15.92 -0.36
C SER A 59 -14.51 -17.17 -1.18
N GLY A 60 -13.93 -16.99 -2.36
CA GLY A 60 -13.57 -18.05 -3.30
C GLY A 60 -14.54 -18.19 -4.48
N GLU A 61 -15.76 -17.71 -4.37
CA GLU A 61 -16.71 -17.67 -5.49
C GLU A 61 -16.18 -16.83 -6.66
N ASP A 62 -15.46 -15.78 -6.34
CA ASP A 62 -14.89 -14.83 -7.30
C ASP A 62 -13.61 -15.32 -8.00
N LEU A 63 -13.03 -16.46 -7.62
CA LEU A 63 -11.68 -16.86 -8.03
C LEU A 63 -11.46 -16.84 -9.55
N ASN A 64 -12.36 -17.44 -10.31
CA ASN A 64 -12.20 -17.51 -11.77
C ASN A 64 -12.33 -16.13 -12.42
N ASP A 65 -13.29 -15.34 -11.96
CA ASP A 65 -13.55 -14.00 -12.45
C ASP A 65 -12.39 -13.05 -12.09
N TRP A 66 -11.86 -13.21 -10.88
CA TRP A 66 -10.70 -12.46 -10.43
C TRP A 66 -9.46 -12.77 -11.28
N VAL A 67 -9.18 -14.08 -11.51
CA VAL A 67 -8.06 -14.52 -12.35
C VAL A 67 -8.19 -13.93 -13.75
N ALA A 68 -9.38 -14.01 -14.35
CA ALA A 68 -9.64 -13.44 -15.68
C ALA A 68 -9.40 -11.93 -15.72
N SER A 69 -9.86 -11.20 -14.71
CA SER A 69 -9.68 -9.75 -14.61
C SER A 69 -8.22 -9.37 -14.41
N MET A 70 -7.47 -10.13 -13.62
CA MET A 70 -6.06 -9.86 -13.36
C MET A 70 -5.16 -10.07 -14.58
N HIS A 71 -5.55 -10.89 -15.52
CA HIS A 71 -4.76 -11.09 -16.75
C HIS A 71 -4.51 -9.80 -17.54
N SER A 72 -5.38 -8.81 -17.41
CA SER A 72 -5.20 -7.50 -18.05
C SER A 72 -4.12 -6.63 -17.38
N PHE A 73 -3.75 -6.93 -16.14
CA PHE A 73 -2.94 -6.06 -15.25
C PHE A 73 -3.47 -4.64 -15.11
N ILE A 74 -4.77 -4.44 -15.39
CA ILE A 74 -5.45 -3.16 -15.21
C ILE A 74 -6.35 -3.28 -13.99
N PRO A 75 -5.95 -2.76 -12.82
CA PRO A 75 -6.76 -2.85 -11.62
C PRO A 75 -8.05 -2.03 -11.75
N SER A 76 -9.12 -2.55 -11.17
CA SER A 76 -10.38 -1.82 -11.05
C SER A 76 -10.30 -0.72 -9.98
N HIS A 77 -9.51 -0.97 -8.93
CA HIS A 77 -9.28 -0.05 -7.83
C HIS A 77 -7.83 -0.14 -7.37
N ILE A 78 -7.26 1.01 -7.03
CA ILE A 78 -6.03 1.12 -6.27
C ILE A 78 -6.39 1.79 -4.96
N VAL A 79 -6.01 1.17 -3.85
CA VAL A 79 -6.36 1.65 -2.52
C VAL A 79 -5.12 1.91 -1.69
N PHE A 80 -5.20 2.94 -0.86
CA PHE A 80 -4.20 3.26 0.16
C PHE A 80 -4.83 3.07 1.54
N ASN A 81 -4.22 2.22 2.35
CA ASN A 81 -4.73 1.80 3.66
C ASN A 81 -6.22 1.38 3.59
N GLY A 82 -6.56 0.58 2.58
CA GLY A 82 -7.87 -0.02 2.40
C GLY A 82 -8.93 0.87 1.76
N ARG A 83 -8.60 2.08 1.29
CA ARG A 83 -9.57 2.99 0.67
C ARG A 83 -9.06 3.60 -0.64
N VAL A 84 -9.94 3.71 -1.62
CA VAL A 84 -9.72 4.56 -2.81
C VAL A 84 -9.61 6.02 -2.34
N ALA A 85 -8.62 6.74 -2.85
CA ALA A 85 -8.27 8.09 -2.41
C ALA A 85 -7.99 8.20 -0.89
N GLY A 86 -7.60 7.09 -0.24
CA GLY A 86 -7.13 7.10 1.13
C GLY A 86 -5.87 7.97 1.28
N LEU A 87 -5.65 8.51 2.46
CA LEU A 87 -4.52 9.39 2.78
C LEU A 87 -4.50 10.72 2.00
N THR A 88 -5.66 11.15 1.48
CA THR A 88 -5.79 12.42 0.76
C THR A 88 -6.81 13.35 1.43
N GLY A 89 -6.78 14.63 1.08
CA GLY A 89 -7.73 15.63 1.60
C GLY A 89 -7.67 15.73 3.13
N LYS A 90 -8.82 15.56 3.79
CA LYS A 90 -8.92 15.62 5.26
C LYS A 90 -8.15 14.50 5.97
N ASP A 91 -7.96 13.38 5.30
CA ASP A 91 -7.26 12.20 5.82
C ASP A 91 -5.77 12.18 5.42
N ALA A 92 -5.27 13.27 4.82
CA ALA A 92 -3.86 13.41 4.50
C ALA A 92 -2.98 13.32 5.74
N MET A 93 -1.84 12.66 5.60
CA MET A 93 -0.82 12.61 6.64
C MET A 93 -0.31 14.02 6.96
N LYS A 94 -0.12 14.32 8.23
CA LYS A 94 0.23 15.67 8.70
C LYS A 94 1.51 15.65 9.50
N ALA A 95 2.42 16.55 9.16
CA ALA A 95 3.62 16.80 9.94
C ALA A 95 3.83 18.32 10.14
N LYS A 96 4.56 18.67 11.16
CA LYS A 96 4.98 20.06 11.40
C LYS A 96 6.35 20.29 10.77
N VAL A 97 6.62 21.53 10.41
CA VAL A 97 7.95 21.93 9.97
C VAL A 97 8.98 21.60 11.05
N GLY A 98 10.05 20.92 10.68
CA GLY A 98 11.11 20.47 11.57
C GLY A 98 10.93 19.05 12.13
N GLU A 99 9.75 18.43 12.01
CA GLU A 99 9.56 17.01 12.39
C GLU A 99 10.22 16.08 11.36
N ARG A 100 10.86 15.03 11.86
CA ARG A 100 11.31 13.90 11.06
C ARG A 100 10.21 12.86 10.95
N VAL A 101 9.97 12.38 9.76
CA VAL A 101 8.89 11.41 9.48
C VAL A 101 9.47 10.13 8.89
N LEU A 102 9.16 9.01 9.52
CA LEU A 102 9.44 7.69 8.97
C LEU A 102 8.26 7.23 8.12
N PHE A 103 8.51 6.91 6.86
CA PHE A 103 7.52 6.29 5.98
C PHE A 103 7.80 4.79 5.84
N ILE A 104 6.79 4.00 6.12
CA ILE A 104 6.83 2.54 5.98
C ILE A 104 5.90 2.17 4.83
N HIS A 105 6.49 1.80 3.69
CA HIS A 105 5.74 1.45 2.49
C HIS A 105 5.53 -0.06 2.37
N MET A 106 4.31 -0.46 2.05
CA MET A 106 3.94 -1.81 1.65
C MET A 106 3.18 -1.73 0.33
N GLN A 107 3.53 -2.62 -0.61
CA GLN A 107 2.86 -2.73 -1.90
C GLN A 107 2.39 -4.16 -2.10
N GLY A 108 1.14 -4.31 -2.46
CA GLY A 108 0.52 -5.60 -2.74
C GLY A 108 0.20 -5.77 -4.23
N ASN A 109 0.44 -6.98 -4.73
CA ASN A 109 0.18 -7.46 -6.09
C ASN A 109 1.06 -6.86 -7.18
N ARG A 110 1.14 -5.57 -7.31
CA ARG A 110 1.90 -4.89 -8.36
C ARG A 110 2.93 -3.95 -7.75
N ASP A 111 4.06 -3.82 -8.40
CA ASP A 111 5.07 -2.86 -8.00
C ASP A 111 4.66 -1.43 -8.37
N THR A 112 4.88 -0.52 -7.45
CA THR A 112 4.78 0.92 -7.66
C THR A 112 6.02 1.60 -7.06
N ARG A 113 6.18 2.88 -7.32
CA ARG A 113 7.34 3.62 -6.86
C ARG A 113 6.90 4.86 -6.10
N PRO A 114 6.88 4.79 -4.76
CA PRO A 114 6.61 5.96 -3.93
C PRO A 114 7.57 7.09 -4.28
N HIS A 115 7.03 8.28 -4.43
CA HIS A 115 7.80 9.46 -4.79
C HIS A 115 7.51 10.61 -3.84
N LEU A 116 8.55 11.12 -3.19
CA LEU A 116 8.48 12.35 -2.42
C LEU A 116 8.72 13.54 -3.35
N ILE A 117 7.70 14.40 -3.51
CA ILE A 117 7.80 15.58 -4.36
C ILE A 117 8.38 16.74 -3.54
N GLY A 118 9.43 17.35 -4.06
CA GLY A 118 10.05 18.54 -3.45
C GLY A 118 11.11 18.26 -2.40
N GLY A 119 11.53 17.01 -2.24
CA GLY A 119 12.58 16.65 -1.29
C GLY A 119 13.18 15.28 -1.52
N HIS A 120 14.14 14.95 -0.69
CA HIS A 120 14.78 13.65 -0.60
C HIS A 120 14.65 13.14 0.83
N GLY A 121 14.73 11.83 1.00
CA GLY A 121 14.78 11.15 2.29
C GLY A 121 16.00 10.26 2.39
N ASP A 122 16.29 9.83 3.61
CA ASP A 122 17.24 8.76 3.87
C ASP A 122 16.54 7.41 3.69
N TYR A 123 17.22 6.46 3.11
CA TYR A 123 16.79 5.07 3.06
C TYR A 123 17.37 4.35 4.28
N VAL A 124 16.53 3.70 5.07
CA VAL A 124 16.88 3.03 6.32
C VAL A 124 16.41 1.58 6.36
#